data_f2cae4947d6619675f5e949ac4425568
#
_entry.id   f2cae4947d6619675f5e949ac4425568
#
_cell.length_a   1.000
_cell.length_b   1.000
_cell.length_c   1.000
_cell.angle_alpha   90.00
_cell.angle_beta   90.00
_cell.angle_gamma   90.00
#
_symmetry.space_group_name_H-M   'P 1'
#
loop_
_entity.id
_entity.type
_entity.pdbx_description
1 polymer ?
#
loop_
_entity_poly.entity_id
_entity_poly.type
_entity_poly.pdbx_seq_one_letter_code
_entity_poly.pdbx_strand_id
1 'polypeptide(L)'
;MKSVLLAVVLFGSACTVLSAQTAPAANPSVAEAAKADATIREAITAQADAWNRADVDTFMQSYEDSPDTTFIGMTLRKGYRPILERYKQNYTTPEQMGKLSFTDLDIRLLPDACGKAELALVTGKFHLERTAKGEAKKDDGIFSLVWRKGPMGWKIILDHTS
;
A
#
# COMPACT_ATOMS: atom_id res chain seq x y z
N MET A 1 -64.60 43.24 -40.33
CA MET A 1 -63.70 42.06 -40.40
C MET A 1 -62.43 42.46 -39.62
N LYS A 2 -62.25 41.95 -38.39
CA LYS A 2 -61.14 42.30 -37.49
C LYS A 2 -60.18 41.11 -37.48
N SER A 3 -58.95 41.32 -38.04
CA SER A 3 -57.87 40.31 -38.00
C SER A 3 -57.19 40.41 -36.65
N VAL A 4 -57.17 39.29 -35.93
CA VAL A 4 -56.38 39.13 -34.67
C VAL A 4 -55.04 38.47 -35.02
N LEU A 5 -53.97 39.22 -34.81
CA LEU A 5 -52.55 38.68 -34.90
C LEU A 5 -52.25 37.96 -33.59
N LEU A 6 -52.00 36.67 -33.68
CA LEU A 6 -51.51 35.85 -32.56
C LEU A 6 -49.95 35.88 -32.54
N ALA A 7 -49.35 36.52 -31.55
CA ALA A 7 -47.93 36.52 -31.34
C ALA A 7 -47.53 35.28 -30.54
N VAL A 8 -46.80 34.36 -31.16
CA VAL A 8 -46.19 33.21 -30.47
C VAL A 8 -44.84 33.64 -29.89
N VAL A 9 -44.77 33.74 -28.56
CA VAL A 9 -43.52 33.97 -27.82
C VAL A 9 -42.87 32.63 -27.56
N LEU A 10 -41.77 32.34 -28.27
CA LEU A 10 -40.90 31.18 -28.02
C LEU A 10 -39.95 31.50 -26.85
N PHE A 11 -40.24 30.93 -25.68
CA PHE A 11 -39.26 30.90 -24.56
C PHE A 11 -38.20 29.86 -24.87
N GLY A 12 -37.06 30.32 -25.34
CA GLY A 12 -35.84 29.50 -25.44
C GLY A 12 -35.23 29.26 -24.06
N SER A 13 -35.43 28.08 -23.49
CA SER A 13 -34.77 27.66 -22.25
C SER A 13 -33.30 27.33 -22.57
N ALA A 14 -32.40 28.25 -22.29
CA ALA A 14 -30.96 28.01 -22.38
C ALA A 14 -30.52 27.11 -21.21
N CYS A 15 -30.38 25.84 -21.47
CA CYS A 15 -29.79 24.89 -20.51
C CYS A 15 -28.28 25.14 -20.42
N THR A 16 -27.84 25.96 -19.46
CA THR A 16 -26.43 26.13 -19.14
C THR A 16 -25.90 24.83 -18.51
N VAL A 17 -25.17 24.05 -19.30
CA VAL A 17 -24.42 22.91 -18.80
C VAL A 17 -23.26 23.46 -17.97
N LEU A 18 -23.41 23.42 -16.65
CA LEU A 18 -22.36 23.74 -15.72
C LEU A 18 -21.33 22.58 -15.79
N SER A 19 -20.24 22.74 -16.55
CA SER A 19 -19.13 21.81 -16.54
C SER A 19 -18.47 21.89 -15.16
N ALA A 20 -18.72 20.89 -14.32
CA ALA A 20 -17.98 20.71 -13.08
C ALA A 20 -16.54 20.40 -13.45
N GLN A 21 -15.67 21.42 -13.45
CA GLN A 21 -14.24 21.21 -13.46
C GLN A 21 -13.87 20.56 -12.13
N THR A 22 -13.54 19.27 -12.18
CA THR A 22 -12.88 18.61 -11.04
C THR A 22 -11.57 19.32 -10.80
N ALA A 23 -11.47 20.03 -9.68
CA ALA A 23 -10.21 20.62 -9.25
C ALA A 23 -9.16 19.49 -9.16
N PRO A 24 -7.91 19.72 -9.57
CA PRO A 24 -6.85 18.73 -9.40
C PRO A 24 -6.75 18.37 -7.91
N ALA A 25 -6.61 17.09 -7.62
CA ALA A 25 -6.45 16.59 -6.25
C ALA A 25 -5.30 17.39 -5.59
N ALA A 26 -5.60 18.00 -4.43
CA ALA A 26 -4.59 18.73 -3.68
C ALA A 26 -3.50 17.74 -3.23
N ASN A 27 -2.23 18.06 -3.45
CA ASN A 27 -1.14 17.25 -2.91
C ASN A 27 -1.06 17.41 -1.39
N PRO A 28 -0.65 16.37 -0.63
CA PRO A 28 -0.38 16.52 0.79
C PRO A 28 0.69 17.60 1.01
N SER A 29 0.64 18.26 2.15
CA SER A 29 1.70 19.22 2.48
C SER A 29 3.07 18.52 2.47
N VAL A 30 4.12 19.24 2.09
CA VAL A 30 5.49 18.67 2.05
C VAL A 30 5.87 18.05 3.40
N ALA A 31 5.45 18.67 4.52
CA ALA A 31 5.71 18.17 5.86
C ALA A 31 4.98 16.85 6.17
N GLU A 32 3.72 16.73 5.74
CA GLU A 32 2.94 15.48 5.92
C GLU A 32 3.51 14.35 5.06
N ALA A 33 3.91 14.66 3.82
CA ALA A 33 4.54 13.71 2.94
C ALA A 33 5.87 13.19 3.53
N ALA A 34 6.73 14.08 4.00
CA ALA A 34 8.00 13.72 4.64
C ALA A 34 7.80 12.88 5.90
N LYS A 35 6.79 13.22 6.72
CA LYS A 35 6.45 12.44 7.92
C LYS A 35 5.96 11.04 7.57
N ALA A 36 5.11 10.90 6.56
CA ALA A 36 4.61 9.60 6.13
C ALA A 36 5.74 8.72 5.58
N ASP A 37 6.61 9.28 4.73
CA ASP A 37 7.80 8.60 4.20
C ASP A 37 8.68 8.07 5.34
N ALA A 38 9.07 8.94 6.28
CA ALA A 38 9.89 8.56 7.43
C ALA A 38 9.23 7.43 8.25
N THR A 39 7.94 7.55 8.55
CA THR A 39 7.22 6.53 9.33
C THR A 39 7.19 5.17 8.64
N ILE A 40 6.98 5.14 7.31
CA ILE A 40 6.97 3.89 6.54
C ILE A 40 8.38 3.28 6.49
N ARG A 41 9.43 4.09 6.30
CA ARG A 41 10.84 3.60 6.33
C ARG A 41 11.20 3.02 7.69
N GLU A 42 10.83 3.67 8.78
CA GLU A 42 11.01 3.15 10.14
C GLU A 42 10.31 1.80 10.33
N ALA A 43 9.05 1.67 9.85
CA ALA A 43 8.31 0.42 9.94
C ALA A 43 8.96 -0.72 9.14
N ILE A 44 9.48 -0.44 7.94
CA ILE A 44 10.20 -1.42 7.12
C ILE A 44 11.52 -1.84 7.79
N THR A 45 12.24 -0.89 8.39
CA THR A 45 13.46 -1.19 9.16
C THR A 45 13.15 -2.08 10.36
N ALA A 46 12.14 -1.72 11.15
CA ALA A 46 11.70 -2.51 12.30
C ALA A 46 11.23 -3.92 11.91
N GLN A 47 10.62 -4.06 10.73
CA GLN A 47 10.21 -5.33 10.15
C GLN A 47 11.43 -6.22 9.84
N ALA A 48 12.47 -5.68 9.20
CA ALA A 48 13.72 -6.41 8.96
C ALA A 48 14.41 -6.81 10.27
N ASP A 49 14.42 -5.91 11.26
CA ASP A 49 14.99 -6.19 12.58
C ASP A 49 14.24 -7.31 13.32
N ALA A 50 12.90 -7.32 13.24
CA ALA A 50 12.09 -8.39 13.81
C ALA A 50 12.39 -9.74 13.14
N TRP A 51 12.45 -9.76 11.80
CA TRP A 51 12.85 -10.94 11.05
C TRP A 51 14.22 -11.47 11.48
N ASN A 52 15.21 -10.57 11.57
CA ASN A 52 16.58 -10.90 11.92
C ASN A 52 16.77 -11.42 13.37
N ARG A 53 15.74 -11.22 14.22
CA ARG A 53 15.64 -11.82 15.55
C ARG A 53 14.77 -13.09 15.60
N ALA A 54 14.32 -13.57 14.43
CA ALA A 54 13.39 -14.69 14.29
C ALA A 54 12.01 -14.44 14.97
N ASP A 55 11.59 -13.19 15.03
CA ASP A 55 10.32 -12.76 15.61
C ASP A 55 9.28 -12.51 14.51
N VAL A 56 8.66 -13.60 14.02
CA VAL A 56 7.63 -13.54 12.97
C VAL A 56 6.40 -12.76 13.42
N ASP A 57 6.04 -12.84 14.70
CA ASP A 57 4.86 -12.12 15.20
C ASP A 57 5.06 -10.61 15.13
N THR A 58 6.22 -10.09 15.53
CA THR A 58 6.57 -8.67 15.41
C THR A 58 6.74 -8.27 13.92
N PHE A 59 7.36 -9.11 13.08
CA PHE A 59 7.44 -8.89 11.63
C PHE A 59 6.06 -8.66 11.03
N MET A 60 5.09 -9.47 11.40
CA MET A 60 3.72 -9.39 10.88
C MET A 60 2.91 -8.19 11.41
N GLN A 61 3.36 -7.51 12.48
CA GLN A 61 2.68 -6.31 12.98
C GLN A 61 2.67 -5.15 11.97
N SER A 62 3.54 -5.17 10.95
CA SER A 62 3.49 -4.22 9.85
C SER A 62 2.30 -4.44 8.91
N TYR A 63 1.69 -5.61 8.94
CA TYR A 63 0.52 -5.93 8.13
C TYR A 63 -0.77 -5.56 8.86
N GLU A 64 -1.80 -5.21 8.08
CA GLU A 64 -3.13 -4.99 8.62
C GLU A 64 -3.77 -6.33 9.00
N ASP A 65 -4.30 -6.45 10.23
CA ASP A 65 -5.07 -7.63 10.64
C ASP A 65 -6.47 -7.57 10.00
N SER A 66 -6.54 -7.99 8.75
CA SER A 66 -7.73 -7.97 7.92
C SER A 66 -7.85 -9.26 7.11
N PRO A 67 -9.08 -9.74 6.84
CA PRO A 67 -9.30 -10.85 5.91
C PRO A 67 -8.94 -10.49 4.45
N ASP A 68 -8.82 -9.20 4.13
CA ASP A 68 -8.52 -8.70 2.80
C ASP A 68 -7.02 -8.46 2.55
N THR A 69 -6.19 -8.49 3.62
CA THR A 69 -4.74 -8.39 3.47
C THR A 69 -4.24 -9.47 2.53
N THR A 70 -3.50 -9.06 1.50
CA THR A 70 -3.15 -9.93 0.38
C THR A 70 -1.63 -10.08 0.28
N PHE A 71 -1.16 -11.32 0.15
CA PHE A 71 0.22 -11.66 -0.19
C PHE A 71 0.26 -12.35 -1.56
N ILE A 72 1.13 -11.86 -2.44
CA ILE A 72 1.38 -12.40 -3.79
C ILE A 72 2.87 -12.77 -3.87
N GLY A 73 3.15 -14.03 -4.00
CA GLY A 73 4.44 -14.59 -4.34
C GLY A 73 4.22 -15.62 -5.44
N MET A 74 4.82 -16.81 -5.34
CA MET A 74 4.49 -17.93 -6.23
C MET A 74 3.00 -18.34 -6.14
N THR A 75 2.32 -17.98 -5.06
CA THR A 75 0.89 -18.22 -4.84
C THR A 75 0.25 -16.98 -4.24
N LEU A 76 -1.02 -16.74 -4.56
CA LEU A 76 -1.82 -15.69 -3.94
C LEU A 76 -2.44 -16.21 -2.63
N ARG A 77 -2.34 -15.42 -1.57
CA ARG A 77 -2.97 -15.69 -0.27
C ARG A 77 -3.73 -14.45 0.20
N LYS A 78 -4.89 -14.68 0.80
CA LYS A 78 -5.70 -13.64 1.45
C LYS A 78 -5.86 -13.93 2.94
N GLY A 79 -5.93 -12.85 3.70
CA GLY A 79 -6.12 -12.84 5.13
C GLY A 79 -4.82 -12.80 5.92
N TYR A 80 -4.78 -11.93 6.93
CA TYR A 80 -3.64 -11.79 7.85
C TYR A 80 -3.25 -13.14 8.49
N ARG A 81 -4.22 -13.87 9.07
CA ARG A 81 -3.96 -15.12 9.77
C ARG A 81 -3.38 -16.21 8.87
N PRO A 82 -3.96 -16.52 7.68
CA PRO A 82 -3.36 -17.49 6.76
C PRO A 82 -1.95 -17.11 6.29
N ILE A 83 -1.64 -15.81 6.18
CA ILE A 83 -0.30 -15.33 5.84
C ILE A 83 0.67 -15.58 7.00
N LEU A 84 0.30 -15.19 8.23
CA LEU A 84 1.08 -15.43 9.45
C LEU A 84 1.37 -16.93 9.66
N GLU A 85 0.35 -17.78 9.55
CA GLU A 85 0.50 -19.24 9.70
C GLU A 85 1.49 -19.80 8.68
N ARG A 86 1.43 -19.33 7.43
CA ARG A 86 2.40 -19.73 6.42
C ARG A 86 3.83 -19.33 6.77
N TYR A 87 4.04 -18.11 7.28
CA TYR A 87 5.37 -17.70 7.74
C TYR A 87 5.87 -18.60 8.86
N LYS A 88 5.05 -18.87 9.88
CA LYS A 88 5.39 -19.77 10.99
C LYS A 88 5.66 -21.21 10.56
N GLN A 89 5.00 -21.70 9.52
CA GLN A 89 5.23 -23.04 8.98
C GLN A 89 6.52 -23.14 8.16
N ASN A 90 6.86 -22.10 7.41
CA ASN A 90 8.00 -22.12 6.50
C ASN A 90 9.33 -21.71 7.16
N TYR A 91 9.26 -20.96 8.26
CA TYR A 91 10.41 -20.38 8.94
C TYR A 91 10.33 -20.75 10.43
N THR A 92 10.75 -21.98 10.73
CA THR A 92 10.62 -22.58 12.07
C THR A 92 11.87 -22.40 12.94
N THR A 93 13.00 -21.99 12.35
CA THR A 93 14.24 -21.75 13.08
C THR A 93 14.90 -20.43 12.65
N PRO A 94 15.74 -19.83 13.51
CA PRO A 94 16.50 -18.63 13.15
C PRO A 94 17.34 -18.80 11.88
N GLU A 95 17.93 -19.98 11.67
CA GLU A 95 18.78 -20.27 10.51
C GLU A 95 17.96 -20.30 9.21
N GLN A 96 16.69 -20.78 9.27
CA GLN A 96 15.76 -20.76 8.13
C GLN A 96 15.27 -19.35 7.81
N MET A 97 15.08 -18.51 8.83
CA MET A 97 14.78 -17.10 8.66
C MET A 97 15.97 -16.36 8.08
N GLY A 98 17.17 -16.58 8.66
CA GLY A 98 18.39 -15.97 8.21
C GLY A 98 18.43 -14.45 8.40
N LYS A 99 19.12 -13.74 7.52
CA LYS A 99 19.31 -12.29 7.58
C LYS A 99 18.64 -11.61 6.40
N LEU A 100 17.64 -10.79 6.70
CA LEU A 100 16.90 -9.98 5.75
C LEU A 100 17.41 -8.54 5.74
N SER A 101 17.54 -7.97 4.55
CA SER A 101 17.74 -6.53 4.36
C SER A 101 16.96 -6.04 3.16
N PHE A 102 16.67 -4.73 3.15
CA PHE A 102 15.98 -4.05 2.08
C PHE A 102 16.84 -2.93 1.51
N THR A 103 16.82 -2.78 0.18
CA THR A 103 17.53 -1.70 -0.52
C THR A 103 16.62 -1.04 -1.56
N ASP A 104 17.06 0.10 -2.10
CA ASP A 104 16.41 0.82 -3.20
C ASP A 104 14.93 1.15 -2.91
N LEU A 105 14.63 1.52 -1.65
CA LEU A 105 13.27 1.87 -1.24
C LEU A 105 12.80 3.16 -1.91
N ASP A 106 11.74 3.05 -2.72
CA ASP A 106 10.97 4.15 -3.26
C ASP A 106 9.58 4.16 -2.61
N ILE A 107 9.18 5.31 -2.05
CA ILE A 107 7.90 5.49 -1.35
C ILE A 107 7.12 6.60 -2.04
N ARG A 108 6.00 6.25 -2.64
CA ARG A 108 5.09 7.17 -3.30
C ARG A 108 3.76 7.23 -2.58
N LEU A 109 3.43 8.39 -2.02
CA LEU A 109 2.12 8.63 -1.45
C LEU A 109 1.06 8.78 -2.55
N LEU A 110 -0.11 8.25 -2.30
CA LEU A 110 -1.26 8.32 -3.19
C LEU A 110 -2.36 9.12 -2.47
N PRO A 111 -2.43 10.45 -2.69
CA PRO A 111 -3.43 11.28 -2.03
C PRO A 111 -4.84 11.04 -2.61
N ASP A 112 -5.84 11.22 -1.78
CA ASP A 112 -7.24 11.27 -2.19
C ASP A 112 -7.57 12.61 -2.91
N ALA A 113 -8.82 12.78 -3.31
CA ALA A 113 -9.29 14.00 -3.98
C ALA A 113 -9.17 15.28 -3.12
N CYS A 114 -9.03 15.14 -1.80
CA CYS A 114 -8.83 16.24 -0.85
C CYS A 114 -7.35 16.48 -0.51
N GLY A 115 -6.44 15.73 -1.12
CA GLY A 115 -5.00 15.82 -0.88
C GLY A 115 -4.52 15.08 0.36
N LYS A 116 -5.38 14.27 1.00
CA LYS A 116 -5.01 13.48 2.17
C LYS A 116 -4.30 12.20 1.72
N ALA A 117 -3.09 11.98 2.20
CA ALA A 117 -2.35 10.75 1.92
C ALA A 117 -2.81 9.62 2.87
N GLU A 118 -3.64 8.73 2.37
CA GLU A 118 -4.13 7.55 3.10
C GLU A 118 -3.58 6.23 2.53
N LEU A 119 -3.01 6.27 1.34
CA LEU A 119 -2.34 5.14 0.71
C LEU A 119 -0.90 5.50 0.33
N ALA A 120 -0.03 4.51 0.34
CA ALA A 120 1.31 4.62 -0.19
C ALA A 120 1.65 3.35 -0.99
N LEU A 121 2.33 3.54 -2.12
CA LEU A 121 2.98 2.48 -2.86
C LEU A 121 4.47 2.50 -2.50
N VAL A 122 4.97 1.35 -2.09
CA VAL A 122 6.40 1.17 -1.77
C VAL A 122 6.97 0.10 -2.68
N THR A 123 8.08 0.39 -3.32
CA THR A 123 8.86 -0.61 -4.07
C THR A 123 10.28 -0.67 -3.53
N GLY A 124 10.94 -1.80 -3.73
CA GLY A 124 12.31 -2.00 -3.29
C GLY A 124 12.84 -3.37 -3.65
N LYS A 125 14.05 -3.65 -3.17
CA LYS A 125 14.68 -4.96 -3.28
C LYS A 125 14.81 -5.59 -1.89
N PHE A 126 14.65 -6.90 -1.82
CA PHE A 126 14.97 -7.67 -0.63
C PHE A 126 16.17 -8.56 -0.89
N HIS A 127 16.96 -8.79 0.15
CA HIS A 127 18.10 -9.68 0.18
C HIS A 127 17.96 -10.57 1.41
N LEU A 128 17.88 -11.87 1.21
CA LEU A 128 17.72 -12.85 2.29
C LEU A 128 18.83 -13.89 2.24
N GLU A 129 19.73 -13.86 3.23
CA GLU A 129 20.78 -14.86 3.41
C GLU A 129 20.36 -15.83 4.51
N ARG A 130 20.18 -17.09 4.19
CA ARG A 130 19.67 -18.10 5.13
C ARG A 130 20.27 -19.47 4.92
N THR A 131 20.02 -20.38 5.84
CA THR A 131 20.32 -21.82 5.66
C THR A 131 19.01 -22.55 5.38
N ALA A 132 18.95 -23.22 4.23
CA ALA A 132 17.81 -24.05 3.86
C ALA A 132 18.28 -25.47 3.54
N LYS A 133 17.70 -26.46 4.21
CA LYS A 133 18.09 -27.88 4.07
C LYS A 133 19.57 -28.16 4.33
N GLY A 134 20.18 -27.38 5.24
CA GLY A 134 21.61 -27.51 5.60
C GLY A 134 22.58 -26.78 4.66
N GLU A 135 22.09 -26.09 3.64
CA GLU A 135 22.91 -25.35 2.67
C GLU A 135 22.68 -23.84 2.81
N ALA A 136 23.77 -23.06 2.64
CA ALA A 136 23.67 -21.60 2.57
C ALA A 136 22.96 -21.20 1.29
N LYS A 137 21.95 -20.33 1.43
CA LYS A 137 21.12 -19.86 0.33
C LYS A 137 21.01 -18.34 0.38
N LYS A 138 21.06 -17.71 -0.81
CA LYS A 138 20.75 -16.31 -1.01
C LYS A 138 19.52 -16.21 -1.90
N ASP A 139 18.50 -15.52 -1.40
CA ASP A 139 17.29 -15.21 -2.13
C ASP A 139 17.24 -13.70 -2.31
N ASP A 140 17.29 -13.22 -3.54
CA ASP A 140 17.18 -11.80 -3.90
C ASP A 140 15.95 -11.61 -4.78
N GLY A 141 15.29 -10.48 -4.65
CA GLY A 141 14.15 -10.16 -5.48
C GLY A 141 13.68 -8.73 -5.30
N ILE A 142 12.60 -8.43 -6.00
CA ILE A 142 11.92 -7.15 -5.89
C ILE A 142 10.58 -7.32 -5.15
N PHE A 143 10.14 -6.25 -4.52
CA PHE A 143 8.82 -6.22 -3.90
C PHE A 143 8.07 -4.94 -4.21
N SER A 144 6.76 -5.02 -4.14
CA SER A 144 5.86 -3.87 -4.14
C SER A 144 4.80 -4.04 -3.06
N LEU A 145 4.67 -3.02 -2.21
CA LEU A 145 3.73 -3.00 -1.10
C LEU A 145 2.72 -1.88 -1.28
N VAL A 146 1.48 -2.14 -0.95
CA VAL A 146 0.49 -1.09 -0.74
C VAL A 146 0.28 -0.94 0.76
N TRP A 147 0.54 0.27 1.25
CA TRP A 147 0.31 0.66 2.64
C TRP A 147 -0.94 1.50 2.75
N ARG A 148 -1.70 1.30 3.82
CA ARG A 148 -2.87 2.10 4.19
C ARG A 148 -2.68 2.73 5.56
N LYS A 149 -3.02 4.01 5.67
CA LYS A 149 -3.06 4.74 6.94
C LYS A 149 -4.40 4.52 7.61
N GLY A 150 -4.37 3.89 8.77
CA GLY A 150 -5.55 3.64 9.61
C GLY A 150 -5.37 4.19 11.03
N PRO A 151 -6.29 3.87 11.94
CA PRO A 151 -6.21 4.28 13.35
C PRO A 151 -4.96 3.77 14.05
N MET A 152 -4.42 2.63 13.63
CA MET A 152 -3.19 2.00 14.15
C MET A 152 -1.93 2.41 13.37
N GLY A 153 -1.99 3.51 12.61
CA GLY A 153 -0.89 3.98 11.77
C GLY A 153 -0.87 3.34 10.39
N TRP A 154 0.30 3.33 9.76
CA TRP A 154 0.51 2.75 8.45
C TRP A 154 0.63 1.22 8.53
N LYS A 155 -0.14 0.49 7.70
CA LYS A 155 -0.14 -0.98 7.63
C LYS A 155 -0.12 -1.46 6.19
N ILE A 156 0.56 -2.58 5.93
CA ILE A 156 0.58 -3.25 4.64
C ILE A 156 -0.76 -3.95 4.42
N ILE A 157 -1.42 -3.65 3.31
CA ILE A 157 -2.66 -4.30 2.87
C ILE A 157 -2.45 -5.21 1.66
N LEU A 158 -1.38 -5.00 0.92
CA LEU A 158 -0.95 -5.87 -0.17
C LEU A 158 0.58 -5.94 -0.19
N ASP A 159 1.10 -7.14 -0.32
CA ASP A 159 2.51 -7.46 -0.51
C ASP A 159 2.66 -8.34 -1.75
N HIS A 160 3.46 -7.89 -2.70
CA HIS A 160 3.89 -8.67 -3.85
C HIS A 160 5.41 -8.80 -3.86
N THR A 161 5.89 -10.03 -3.92
CA THR A 161 7.31 -10.38 -3.89
C THR A 161 7.62 -11.35 -5.03
N SER A 162 8.63 -11.04 -5.84
CA SER A 162 9.06 -11.82 -7.00
C SER A 162 10.58 -11.92 -7.11
#